data_b6b56bcc29c10acc6808a4935c9b51dd
#
_entry.id   b6b56bcc29c10acc6808a4935c9b51dd
#
_cell.length_a   1.000
_cell.length_b   1.000
_cell.length_c   1.000
_cell.angle_alpha   90.00
_cell.angle_beta   90.00
_cell.angle_gamma   90.00
#
_symmetry.space_group_name_H-M   'P 1'
#
loop_
_entity.id
_entity.type
_entity.pdbx_description
1 polymer ?
#
loop_
_entity_poly.entity_id
_entity_poly.type
_entity_poly.pdbx_seq_one_letter_code
_entity_poly.pdbx_strand_id
1 'polypeptide(L)'
;MGFSRPLHVTFICDILCAMKTTRTISCKLAPTPEQRAELDATLTAFADACNFIADVARREHTTNKVKVQHACYTDVRAMFGLSANLAIRAIARVCAALKVKAKAHSTFDPTSIDYDQRIFSFREWDWTFSLTLLHSRARLDAILGERQKSRLKGQAPTSAVLIKRQDGTFFLHVQLTGTASIKG
;
A
#
# COMPACT_ATOMS: atom_id res chain seq x y z
N MET A 1 -38.50 -20.81 56.78
CA MET A 1 -38.59 -21.00 55.33
C MET A 1 -37.78 -19.92 54.68
N GLY A 2 -36.51 -20.21 54.37
CA GLY A 2 -35.55 -19.26 53.79
C GLY A 2 -35.41 -19.52 52.30
N PHE A 3 -35.72 -18.53 51.45
CA PHE A 3 -35.45 -18.58 50.04
C PHE A 3 -34.06 -17.94 49.78
N SER A 4 -33.10 -18.80 49.50
CA SER A 4 -31.78 -18.38 48.94
C SER A 4 -31.95 -17.96 47.49
N ARG A 5 -31.56 -16.73 47.19
CA ARG A 5 -31.38 -16.23 45.82
C ARG A 5 -30.03 -16.67 45.28
N PRO A 6 -29.94 -17.21 44.06
CA PRO A 6 -28.65 -17.46 43.43
C PRO A 6 -27.99 -16.15 42.99
N LEU A 7 -26.71 -16.01 43.33
CA LEU A 7 -25.84 -14.96 42.83
C LEU A 7 -25.63 -15.12 41.31
N HIS A 8 -26.15 -14.17 40.53
CA HIS A 8 -25.84 -14.03 39.14
C HIS A 8 -24.35 -13.56 39.01
N VAL A 9 -23.50 -14.51 38.71
CA VAL A 9 -22.13 -14.18 38.27
C VAL A 9 -22.21 -13.65 36.84
N THR A 10 -22.20 -12.34 36.73
CA THR A 10 -22.08 -11.66 35.43
C THR A 10 -20.64 -11.88 34.93
N PHE A 11 -20.47 -12.81 33.99
CA PHE A 11 -19.24 -12.91 33.20
C PHE A 11 -19.14 -11.63 32.38
N ILE A 12 -18.36 -10.67 32.84
CA ILE A 12 -17.90 -9.55 32.04
C ILE A 12 -16.87 -10.15 31.09
N CYS A 13 -17.30 -10.40 29.87
CA CYS A 13 -16.42 -10.75 28.77
C CYS A 13 -15.65 -9.47 28.42
N ASP A 14 -14.45 -9.33 28.98
CA ASP A 14 -13.48 -8.30 28.59
C ASP A 14 -13.10 -8.54 27.13
N ILE A 15 -13.84 -7.90 26.24
CA ILE A 15 -13.42 -7.74 24.85
C ILE A 15 -12.22 -6.80 24.87
N LEU A 16 -11.02 -7.36 25.06
CA LEU A 16 -9.77 -6.65 24.81
C LEU A 16 -9.76 -6.22 23.34
N CYS A 17 -10.21 -5.02 23.08
CA CYS A 17 -10.06 -4.37 21.78
C CYS A 17 -8.57 -4.08 21.59
N ALA A 18 -7.83 -5.04 21.03
CA ALA A 18 -6.43 -4.86 20.67
C ALA A 18 -6.34 -3.74 19.62
N MET A 19 -5.93 -2.56 20.03
CA MET A 19 -5.70 -1.45 19.12
C MET A 19 -4.58 -1.82 18.13
N LYS A 20 -4.92 -1.97 16.86
CA LYS A 20 -3.93 -2.11 15.79
C LYS A 20 -3.22 -0.79 15.60
N THR A 21 -1.95 -0.72 15.98
CA THR A 21 -1.10 0.43 15.70
C THR A 21 -0.36 0.20 14.39
N THR A 22 -0.47 1.16 13.46
CA THR A 22 0.32 1.15 12.23
C THR A 22 1.48 2.13 12.38
N ARG A 23 2.70 1.65 12.15
CA ARG A 23 3.92 2.47 12.13
C ARG A 23 4.49 2.47 10.72
N THR A 24 4.94 3.62 10.26
CA THR A 24 5.61 3.76 8.96
C THR A 24 7.09 3.96 9.15
N ILE A 25 7.89 3.18 8.42
CA ILE A 25 9.35 3.32 8.36
C ILE A 25 9.71 3.78 6.95
N SER A 26 10.42 4.91 6.86
CA SER A 26 10.91 5.43 5.59
C SER A 26 12.30 4.84 5.31
N CYS A 27 12.43 4.11 4.23
CA CYS A 27 13.66 3.45 3.78
C CYS A 27 14.12 4.09 2.47
N LYS A 28 15.34 4.63 2.43
CA LYS A 28 15.93 5.14 1.18
C LYS A 28 16.38 3.96 0.33
N LEU A 29 15.99 3.92 -0.94
CA LEU A 29 16.42 2.90 -1.89
C LEU A 29 17.70 3.32 -2.60
N ALA A 30 18.52 2.33 -2.97
CA ALA A 30 19.74 2.49 -3.74
C ALA A 30 19.65 1.70 -5.07
N PRO A 31 18.75 2.09 -5.99
CA PRO A 31 18.59 1.39 -7.25
C PRO A 31 19.80 1.61 -8.19
N THR A 32 20.14 0.58 -8.97
CA THR A 32 21.07 0.74 -10.11
C THR A 32 20.48 1.67 -11.17
N PRO A 33 21.27 2.17 -12.14
CA PRO A 33 20.73 2.99 -13.22
C PRO A 33 19.58 2.33 -13.99
N GLU A 34 19.69 1.04 -14.27
CA GLU A 34 18.65 0.25 -14.96
C GLU A 34 17.39 0.12 -14.12
N GLN A 35 17.55 -0.19 -12.83
CA GLN A 35 16.44 -0.26 -11.89
C GLN A 35 15.75 1.09 -11.72
N ARG A 36 16.53 2.19 -11.73
CA ARG A 36 16.00 3.55 -11.67
C ARG A 36 15.12 3.85 -12.89
N ALA A 37 15.59 3.52 -14.10
CA ALA A 37 14.82 3.71 -15.32
C ALA A 37 13.50 2.90 -15.28
N GLU A 38 13.53 1.67 -14.79
CA GLU A 38 12.34 0.83 -14.68
C GLU A 38 11.37 1.32 -13.58
N LEU A 39 11.89 1.84 -12.46
CA LEU A 39 11.08 2.50 -11.43
C LEU A 39 10.36 3.73 -11.99
N ASP A 40 11.05 4.55 -12.77
CA ASP A 40 10.48 5.74 -13.40
C ASP A 40 9.41 5.37 -14.43
N ALA A 41 9.69 4.38 -15.29
CA ALA A 41 8.70 3.85 -16.25
C ALA A 41 7.46 3.30 -15.54
N THR A 42 7.65 2.58 -14.43
CA THR A 42 6.55 2.02 -13.64
C THR A 42 5.70 3.14 -12.99
N LEU A 43 6.34 4.17 -12.45
CA LEU A 43 5.65 5.32 -11.86
C LEU A 43 4.81 6.06 -12.91
N THR A 44 5.38 6.28 -14.10
CA THR A 44 4.69 6.94 -15.21
C THR A 44 3.48 6.12 -15.67
N ALA A 45 3.68 4.83 -15.99
CA ALA A 45 2.58 3.95 -16.41
C ALA A 45 1.47 3.85 -15.35
N PHE A 46 1.84 3.82 -14.06
CA PHE A 46 0.87 3.77 -12.97
C PHE A 46 0.08 5.08 -12.85
N ALA A 47 0.72 6.23 -13.00
CA ALA A 47 0.06 7.53 -12.95
C ALA A 47 -0.89 7.73 -14.13
N ASP A 48 -0.44 7.38 -15.35
CA ASP A 48 -1.25 7.45 -16.56
C ASP A 48 -2.47 6.54 -16.45
N ALA A 49 -2.30 5.31 -15.94
CA ALA A 49 -3.40 4.42 -15.64
C ALA A 49 -4.37 5.01 -14.62
N CYS A 50 -3.88 5.65 -13.55
CA CYS A 50 -4.75 6.32 -12.58
C CYS A 50 -5.56 7.46 -13.22
N ASN A 51 -4.96 8.25 -14.09
CA ASN A 51 -5.64 9.34 -14.81
C ASN A 51 -6.73 8.78 -15.73
N PHE A 52 -6.41 7.74 -16.51
CA PHE A 52 -7.39 7.04 -17.36
C PHE A 52 -8.56 6.47 -16.53
N ILE A 53 -8.25 5.77 -15.42
CA ILE A 53 -9.28 5.21 -14.53
C ILE A 53 -10.16 6.31 -13.93
N ALA A 54 -9.58 7.48 -13.60
CA ALA A 54 -10.34 8.60 -13.08
C ALA A 54 -11.36 9.14 -14.10
N ASP A 55 -11.00 9.19 -15.37
CA ASP A 55 -11.90 9.60 -16.45
C ASP A 55 -13.01 8.57 -16.67
N VAL A 56 -12.69 7.28 -16.64
CA VAL A 56 -13.70 6.22 -16.71
C VAL A 56 -14.66 6.32 -15.52
N ALA A 57 -14.16 6.45 -14.30
CA ALA A 57 -14.99 6.53 -13.10
C ALA A 57 -15.94 7.75 -13.11
N ARG A 58 -15.48 8.90 -13.65
CA ARG A 58 -16.32 10.10 -13.84
C ARG A 58 -17.41 9.86 -14.89
N ARG A 59 -17.05 9.29 -16.03
CA ARG A 59 -18.01 8.95 -17.12
C ARG A 59 -19.06 7.97 -16.66
N GLU A 60 -18.68 6.97 -15.88
CA GLU A 60 -19.59 5.98 -15.29
C GLU A 60 -20.31 6.49 -14.02
N HIS A 61 -20.09 7.75 -13.61
CA HIS A 61 -20.65 8.35 -12.40
C HIS A 61 -20.54 7.45 -11.15
N THR A 62 -19.42 6.74 -10.98
CA THR A 62 -19.26 5.78 -9.90
C THR A 62 -17.87 5.83 -9.26
N THR A 63 -17.83 5.70 -7.93
CA THR A 63 -16.60 5.47 -7.16
C THR A 63 -16.56 4.07 -6.55
N ASN A 64 -17.49 3.19 -6.96
CA ASN A 64 -17.51 1.81 -6.53
C ASN A 64 -16.39 1.04 -7.23
N LYS A 65 -15.43 0.54 -6.43
CA LYS A 65 -14.24 -0.17 -6.94
C LYS A 65 -14.58 -1.33 -7.88
N VAL A 66 -15.62 -2.12 -7.56
CA VAL A 66 -16.02 -3.28 -8.37
C VAL A 66 -16.55 -2.84 -9.73
N LYS A 67 -17.44 -1.83 -9.75
CA LYS A 67 -17.98 -1.28 -11.00
C LYS A 67 -16.87 -0.69 -11.87
N VAL A 68 -15.98 0.13 -11.30
CA VAL A 68 -14.85 0.71 -12.04
C VAL A 68 -13.91 -0.38 -12.55
N GLN A 69 -13.64 -1.43 -11.75
CA GLN A 69 -12.82 -2.55 -12.18
C GLN A 69 -13.44 -3.27 -13.39
N HIS A 70 -14.72 -3.56 -13.37
CA HIS A 70 -15.41 -4.17 -14.52
C HIS A 70 -15.35 -3.30 -15.77
N ALA A 71 -15.43 -1.97 -15.61
CA ALA A 71 -15.45 -1.03 -16.72
C ALA A 71 -14.09 -0.83 -17.41
N CYS A 72 -12.96 -0.97 -16.69
CA CYS A 72 -11.66 -0.57 -17.26
C CYS A 72 -10.48 -1.51 -17.00
N TYR A 73 -10.63 -2.59 -16.24
CA TYR A 73 -9.50 -3.45 -15.85
C TYR A 73 -8.70 -4.00 -17.04
N THR A 74 -9.41 -4.50 -18.06
CA THR A 74 -8.78 -5.07 -19.26
C THR A 74 -8.02 -4.00 -20.03
N ASP A 75 -8.63 -2.82 -20.23
CA ASP A 75 -8.04 -1.70 -20.94
C ASP A 75 -6.81 -1.17 -20.22
N VAL A 76 -6.89 -1.01 -18.91
CA VAL A 76 -5.75 -0.57 -18.08
C VAL A 76 -4.55 -1.50 -18.22
N ARG A 77 -4.79 -2.82 -18.25
CA ARG A 77 -3.70 -3.78 -18.44
C ARG A 77 -3.13 -3.76 -19.85
N ALA A 78 -3.99 -3.65 -20.85
CA ALA A 78 -3.58 -3.64 -22.25
C ALA A 78 -2.83 -2.36 -22.64
N MET A 79 -3.33 -1.20 -22.19
CA MET A 79 -2.79 0.11 -22.58
C MET A 79 -1.52 0.49 -21.83
N PHE A 80 -1.45 0.17 -20.53
CA PHE A 80 -0.35 0.62 -19.66
C PHE A 80 0.62 -0.50 -19.26
N GLY A 81 0.39 -1.73 -19.70
CA GLY A 81 1.26 -2.87 -19.40
C GLY A 81 1.31 -3.28 -17.92
N LEU A 82 0.41 -2.77 -17.09
CA LEU A 82 0.41 -3.05 -15.66
C LEU A 82 0.10 -4.51 -15.35
N SER A 83 0.82 -5.08 -14.39
CA SER A 83 0.47 -6.39 -13.84
C SER A 83 -0.94 -6.36 -13.19
N ALA A 84 -1.59 -7.52 -13.07
CA ALA A 84 -2.93 -7.63 -12.50
C ALA A 84 -3.06 -6.90 -11.15
N ASN A 85 -2.09 -7.09 -10.26
CA ASN A 85 -2.13 -6.49 -8.93
C ASN A 85 -1.86 -4.98 -8.97
N LEU A 86 -0.95 -4.48 -9.81
CA LEU A 86 -0.72 -3.04 -9.98
C LEU A 86 -1.97 -2.35 -10.55
N ALA A 87 -2.65 -2.94 -11.53
CA ALA A 87 -3.91 -2.41 -12.07
C ALA A 87 -5.00 -2.32 -10.98
N ILE A 88 -5.14 -3.37 -10.16
CA ILE A 88 -6.09 -3.36 -9.03
C ILE A 88 -5.72 -2.27 -8.00
N ARG A 89 -4.43 -2.03 -7.76
CA ARG A 89 -3.96 -0.97 -6.85
C ARG A 89 -4.26 0.42 -7.43
N ALA A 90 -4.05 0.64 -8.72
CA ALA A 90 -4.42 1.88 -9.40
C ALA A 90 -5.92 2.17 -9.29
N ILE A 91 -6.78 1.19 -9.57
CA ILE A 91 -8.24 1.30 -9.41
C ILE A 91 -8.62 1.65 -7.96
N ALA A 92 -8.02 0.97 -6.99
CA ALA A 92 -8.30 1.22 -5.57
C ALA A 92 -7.90 2.64 -5.15
N ARG A 93 -6.72 3.13 -5.60
CA ARG A 93 -6.23 4.49 -5.34
C ARG A 93 -7.19 5.54 -5.89
N VAL A 94 -7.58 5.40 -7.15
CA VAL A 94 -8.49 6.36 -7.82
C VAL A 94 -9.84 6.39 -7.13
N CYS A 95 -10.44 5.24 -6.87
CA CYS A 95 -11.73 5.17 -6.18
C CYS A 95 -11.68 5.78 -4.78
N ALA A 96 -10.59 5.61 -4.04
CA ALA A 96 -10.40 6.24 -2.73
C ALA A 96 -10.25 7.76 -2.85
N ALA A 97 -9.46 8.26 -3.80
CA ALA A 97 -9.27 9.70 -4.02
C ALA A 97 -10.57 10.40 -4.43
N LEU A 98 -11.35 9.80 -5.34
CA LEU A 98 -12.62 10.37 -5.80
C LEU A 98 -13.70 10.37 -4.72
N LYS A 99 -13.69 9.45 -3.77
CA LYS A 99 -14.60 9.48 -2.62
C LYS A 99 -14.36 10.69 -1.71
N VAL A 100 -13.10 11.11 -1.57
CA VAL A 100 -12.73 12.23 -0.70
C VAL A 100 -12.88 13.57 -1.42
N LYS A 101 -12.56 13.63 -2.72
CA LYS A 101 -12.55 14.85 -3.54
C LYS A 101 -13.45 14.70 -4.76
N ALA A 102 -14.74 14.45 -4.57
CA ALA A 102 -15.71 14.17 -5.64
C ALA A 102 -15.79 15.27 -6.73
N LYS A 103 -15.47 16.53 -6.41
CA LYS A 103 -15.56 17.69 -7.33
C LYS A 103 -14.23 18.19 -7.89
N ALA A 104 -13.08 17.70 -7.40
CA ALA A 104 -11.78 18.17 -7.88
C ALA A 104 -11.29 17.31 -9.06
N HIS A 105 -10.84 17.96 -10.13
CA HIS A 105 -9.99 17.31 -11.15
C HIS A 105 -8.66 16.94 -10.49
N SER A 106 -8.58 15.75 -9.90
CA SER A 106 -7.34 15.24 -9.35
C SER A 106 -6.56 14.60 -10.49
N THR A 107 -5.45 15.22 -10.86
CA THR A 107 -4.42 14.61 -11.72
C THR A 107 -3.51 13.78 -10.82
N PHE A 108 -3.13 12.61 -11.30
CA PHE A 108 -2.19 11.73 -10.61
C PHE A 108 -0.81 11.89 -11.25
N ASP A 109 0.15 12.36 -10.45
CA ASP A 109 1.54 12.54 -10.88
C ASP A 109 2.35 11.26 -10.65
N PRO A 110 3.42 11.01 -11.43
CA PRO A 110 4.26 9.82 -11.33
C PRO A 110 5.22 9.88 -10.13
N THR A 111 4.68 10.12 -8.94
CA THR A 111 5.44 10.32 -7.70
C THR A 111 5.34 9.19 -6.71
N SER A 112 4.31 8.34 -6.80
CA SER A 112 4.13 7.27 -5.82
C SER A 112 3.29 6.10 -6.33
N ILE A 113 3.55 4.90 -5.75
CA ILE A 113 2.78 3.66 -6.01
C ILE A 113 2.52 2.95 -4.67
N ASP A 114 1.28 2.47 -4.49
CA ASP A 114 0.93 1.63 -3.34
C ASP A 114 1.20 0.15 -3.63
N TYR A 115 1.92 -0.51 -2.75
CA TYR A 115 2.25 -1.93 -2.82
C TYR A 115 1.58 -2.71 -1.69
N ASP A 116 1.14 -3.93 -2.00
CA ASP A 116 0.67 -4.91 -1.02
C ASP A 116 1.55 -6.17 -1.03
N GLN A 117 1.30 -7.11 -0.13
CA GLN A 117 2.08 -8.34 0.03
C GLN A 117 2.23 -9.22 -1.22
N ARG A 118 1.40 -9.01 -2.26
CA ARG A 118 1.47 -9.77 -3.52
C ARG A 118 2.55 -9.24 -4.46
N ILE A 119 2.78 -7.95 -4.39
CA ILE A 119 3.70 -7.21 -5.28
C ILE A 119 4.86 -6.57 -4.55
N PHE A 120 4.94 -6.77 -3.23
CA PHE A 120 5.99 -6.31 -2.34
C PHE A 120 6.43 -7.41 -1.40
N SER A 121 7.73 -7.50 -1.13
CA SER A 121 8.27 -8.31 -0.03
C SER A 121 9.53 -7.68 0.54
N PHE A 122 9.75 -7.91 1.83
CA PHE A 122 10.95 -7.52 2.56
C PHE A 122 11.76 -8.76 2.90
N ARG A 123 13.08 -8.66 2.80
CA ARG A 123 14.00 -9.72 3.16
C ARG A 123 15.03 -9.18 4.16
N GLU A 124 14.96 -9.71 5.38
CA GLU A 124 15.71 -9.20 6.52
C GLU A 124 17.20 -9.51 6.44
N TRP A 125 17.59 -10.70 5.96
CA TRP A 125 18.96 -11.14 6.03
C TRP A 125 19.93 -10.31 5.18
N ASP A 126 19.48 -9.69 4.11
CA ASP A 126 20.25 -8.78 3.25
C ASP A 126 19.68 -7.37 3.17
N TRP A 127 18.63 -7.08 3.92
CA TRP A 127 17.97 -5.78 4.00
C TRP A 127 17.47 -5.26 2.66
N THR A 128 16.98 -6.15 1.80
CA THR A 128 16.49 -5.82 0.47
C THR A 128 14.96 -5.81 0.42
N PHE A 129 14.44 -5.03 -0.51
CA PHE A 129 13.03 -4.99 -0.84
C PHE A 129 12.82 -5.51 -2.25
N SER A 130 11.82 -6.36 -2.44
CA SER A 130 11.44 -6.83 -3.77
C SER A 130 10.12 -6.19 -4.17
N LEU A 131 10.12 -5.50 -5.31
CA LEU A 131 8.96 -4.81 -5.88
C LEU A 131 8.64 -5.36 -7.26
N THR A 132 7.34 -5.58 -7.55
CA THR A 132 6.89 -5.83 -8.92
C THR A 132 6.86 -4.49 -9.66
N LEU A 133 7.63 -4.40 -10.71
CA LEU A 133 7.71 -3.25 -11.62
C LEU A 133 6.94 -3.55 -12.91
N LEU A 134 7.07 -2.69 -13.91
CA LEU A 134 6.34 -2.79 -15.15
C LEU A 134 6.68 -4.07 -15.93
N HIS A 135 7.96 -4.37 -16.05
CA HIS A 135 8.46 -5.50 -16.86
C HIS A 135 9.02 -6.64 -16.03
N SER A 136 9.42 -6.37 -14.80
CA SER A 136 10.12 -7.35 -13.96
C SER A 136 9.69 -7.27 -12.49
N ARG A 137 10.26 -8.16 -11.68
CA ARG A 137 10.28 -8.04 -10.24
C ARG A 137 11.71 -7.74 -9.80
N ALA A 138 11.95 -6.49 -9.45
CA ALA A 138 13.28 -6.03 -9.04
C ALA A 138 13.51 -6.24 -7.54
N ARG A 139 14.76 -6.60 -7.22
CA ARG A 139 15.27 -6.57 -5.85
C ARG A 139 16.11 -5.30 -5.69
N LEU A 140 15.76 -4.50 -4.73
CA LEU A 140 16.33 -3.18 -4.49
C LEU A 140 17.03 -3.16 -3.15
N ASP A 141 18.26 -2.69 -3.14
CA ASP A 141 19.01 -2.43 -1.93
C ASP A 141 18.45 -1.19 -1.22
N ALA A 142 18.53 -1.19 0.11
CA ALA A 142 18.11 -0.06 0.92
C ALA A 142 19.24 0.47 1.79
N ILE A 143 19.36 1.79 1.85
CA ILE A 143 20.26 2.47 2.77
C ILE A 143 19.51 2.64 4.09
N LEU A 144 19.82 1.78 5.05
CA LEU A 144 19.17 1.72 6.36
C LEU A 144 20.16 2.03 7.48
N GLY A 145 19.79 2.95 8.36
CA GLY A 145 20.50 3.17 9.62
C GLY A 145 20.08 2.13 10.68
N GLU A 146 20.86 2.01 11.76
CA GLU A 146 20.64 1.01 12.82
C GLU A 146 19.24 1.12 13.45
N ARG A 147 18.70 2.31 13.59
CA ARG A 147 17.33 2.53 14.11
C ARG A 147 16.25 1.94 13.19
N GLN A 148 16.44 2.00 11.87
CA GLN A 148 15.51 1.44 10.89
C GLN A 148 15.62 -0.09 10.89
N LYS A 149 16.85 -0.63 10.88
CA LYS A 149 17.11 -2.07 10.96
C LYS A 149 16.51 -2.67 12.23
N SER A 150 16.74 -2.06 13.39
CA SER A 150 16.18 -2.50 14.68
C SER A 150 14.64 -2.57 14.65
N ARG A 151 13.98 -1.64 13.95
CA ARG A 151 12.52 -1.63 13.84
C ARG A 151 11.96 -2.63 12.82
N LEU A 152 12.73 -2.94 11.77
CA LEU A 152 12.35 -3.91 10.74
C LEU A 152 12.67 -5.35 11.14
N LYS A 153 13.63 -5.54 12.04
CA LYS A 153 14.07 -6.85 12.51
C LYS A 153 12.89 -7.66 13.07
N GLY A 154 12.74 -8.90 12.58
CA GLY A 154 11.65 -9.79 12.97
C GLY A 154 10.27 -9.36 12.48
N GLN A 155 10.17 -8.37 11.60
CA GLN A 155 8.90 -7.90 11.07
C GLN A 155 8.60 -8.47 9.69
N ALA A 156 7.33 -8.75 9.42
CA ALA A 156 6.83 -9.15 8.11
C ALA A 156 5.88 -8.08 7.56
N PRO A 157 6.38 -6.95 7.01
CA PRO A 157 5.53 -5.90 6.49
C PRO A 157 4.75 -6.40 5.27
N THR A 158 3.46 -6.06 5.22
CA THR A 158 2.54 -6.50 4.16
C THR A 158 2.17 -5.40 3.18
N SER A 159 2.56 -4.16 3.46
CA SER A 159 2.28 -3.02 2.60
C SER A 159 3.39 -1.98 2.66
N ALA A 160 3.57 -1.30 1.54
CA ALA A 160 4.52 -0.20 1.40
C ALA A 160 4.03 0.81 0.36
N VAL A 161 4.58 2.02 0.41
CA VAL A 161 4.39 3.04 -0.62
C VAL A 161 5.75 3.41 -1.17
N LEU A 162 5.96 3.20 -2.47
CA LEU A 162 7.09 3.73 -3.19
C LEU A 162 6.87 5.21 -3.45
N ILE A 163 7.87 6.03 -3.19
CA ILE A 163 7.82 7.48 -3.40
C ILE A 163 9.08 7.91 -4.14
N LYS A 164 8.89 8.70 -5.20
CA LYS A 164 9.96 9.46 -5.85
C LYS A 164 9.90 10.91 -5.38
N ARG A 165 10.99 11.41 -4.83
CA ARG A 165 11.12 12.80 -4.41
C ARG A 165 11.51 13.69 -5.61
N GLN A 166 11.39 15.00 -5.44
CA GLN A 166 11.76 16.00 -6.47
C GLN A 166 13.24 15.94 -6.86
N ASP A 167 14.12 15.55 -5.93
CA ASP A 167 15.56 15.35 -6.17
C ASP A 167 15.87 14.03 -6.91
N GLY A 168 14.85 13.30 -7.36
CA GLY A 168 14.99 12.02 -8.04
C GLY A 168 15.35 10.84 -7.13
N THR A 169 15.39 11.00 -5.81
CA THR A 169 15.63 9.89 -4.89
C THR A 169 14.36 9.08 -4.66
N PHE A 170 14.53 7.75 -4.50
CA PHE A 170 13.44 6.83 -4.20
C PHE A 170 13.43 6.45 -2.74
N PHE A 171 12.23 6.46 -2.16
CA PHE A 171 11.97 6.00 -0.81
C PHE A 171 10.87 4.95 -0.81
N LEU A 172 10.97 4.00 0.09
CA LEU A 172 9.93 3.04 0.39
C LEU A 172 9.42 3.29 1.81
N HIS A 173 8.16 3.70 1.92
CA HIS A 173 7.48 3.86 3.20
C HIS A 173 6.82 2.55 3.57
N VAL A 174 7.48 1.77 4.41
CA VAL A 174 7.06 0.44 4.83
C VAL A 174 6.12 0.55 6.01
N GLN A 175 4.95 -0.07 5.93
CA GLN A 175 3.95 -0.09 7.00
C GLN A 175 4.08 -1.36 7.84
N LEU A 176 4.29 -1.17 9.14
CA LEU A 176 4.29 -2.23 10.14
C LEU A 176 2.98 -2.17 10.94
N THR A 177 2.26 -3.27 10.96
CA THR A 177 1.07 -3.40 11.81
C THR A 177 1.45 -4.16 13.06
N GLY A 178 1.37 -3.53 14.22
CA GLY A 178 1.58 -4.14 15.52
C GLY A 178 0.30 -4.14 16.34
N THR A 179 0.12 -5.16 17.17
CA THR A 179 -0.86 -5.14 18.26
C THR A 179 -0.19 -4.49 19.47
N ALA A 180 -0.68 -3.33 19.89
CA ALA A 180 -0.25 -2.76 21.17
C ALA A 180 -0.88 -3.58 22.30
N SER A 181 -0.07 -4.34 23.03
CA SER A 181 -0.46 -4.80 24.36
C SER A 181 -0.48 -3.60 25.28
N ILE A 182 -1.63 -3.20 25.77
CA ILE A 182 -1.75 -2.26 26.86
C ILE A 182 -1.24 -3.01 28.10
N LYS A 183 -0.02 -2.71 28.53
CA LYS A 183 0.42 -3.06 29.87
C LYS A 183 -0.33 -2.14 30.82
N GLY A 184 -1.29 -2.71 31.57
CA GLY A 184 -1.89 -2.08 32.74
C GLY A 184 -0.88 -1.96 33.87
#